data_42d04794f33e0d5646c6eac3914b1a0c
#
_entry.id   42d04794f33e0d5646c6eac3914b1a0c
#
_cell.length_a   1.000
_cell.length_b   1.000
_cell.length_c   1.000
_cell.angle_alpha   90.00
_cell.angle_beta   90.00
_cell.angle_gamma   90.00
#
_symmetry.space_group_name_H-M   'P 1'
#
loop_
_entity.id
_entity.type
_entity.pdbx_description
1 polymer ?
#
loop_
_entity_poly.entity_id
_entity_poly.type
_entity_poly.pdbx_seq_one_letter_code
_entity_poly.pdbx_strand_id
1 'polypeptide(L)'
;MKRLLALTALVLVGGCTMFRSQPMPVAAAPAEAAARPAGPVDAGGVPIERVPYRVGVSSNTVEQLARQHACTGTGGAGLVTAEGPIEVYRMQCADGKVFMARCELRQCRKM
;
A
#
# COMPACT_ATOMS: atom_id res chain seq x y z
N MET A 1 -3.25 -24.68 65.30
CA MET A 1 -3.16 -23.67 64.22
C MET A 1 -1.79 -23.59 63.55
N LYS A 2 -0.86 -24.51 63.76
CA LYS A 2 0.50 -24.49 63.13
C LYS A 2 0.66 -25.49 62.00
N ARG A 3 -0.40 -26.18 61.58
CA ARG A 3 -0.32 -27.19 60.50
C ARG A 3 -1.00 -26.79 59.20
N LEU A 4 -1.61 -25.61 59.14
CA LEU A 4 -2.31 -25.11 57.95
C LEU A 4 -1.46 -24.18 57.07
N LEU A 5 -0.28 -23.76 57.57
CA LEU A 5 0.64 -22.89 56.82
C LEU A 5 1.69 -23.63 55.97
N ALA A 6 1.75 -24.96 56.09
CA ALA A 6 2.74 -25.77 55.38
C ALA A 6 2.27 -26.29 54.03
N LEU A 7 0.98 -26.13 53.69
CA LEU A 7 0.40 -26.68 52.47
C LEU A 7 0.24 -25.65 51.33
N THR A 8 0.49 -24.37 51.58
CA THR A 8 0.36 -23.32 50.57
C THR A 8 1.66 -22.98 49.82
N ALA A 9 2.78 -23.55 50.26
CA ALA A 9 4.08 -23.25 49.68
C ALA A 9 4.49 -24.16 48.48
N LEU A 10 3.69 -25.20 48.19
CA LEU A 10 4.10 -26.23 47.22
C LEU A 10 3.43 -26.11 45.85
N VAL A 11 2.64 -25.07 45.60
CA VAL A 11 1.88 -24.92 44.33
C VAL A 11 2.47 -23.88 43.38
N LEU A 12 3.54 -23.20 43.76
CA LEU A 12 4.08 -22.08 42.96
C LEU A 12 5.35 -22.37 42.16
N VAL A 13 5.79 -23.62 42.04
CA VAL A 13 7.03 -23.97 41.33
C VAL A 13 6.79 -24.77 40.02
N GLY A 14 5.55 -24.96 39.61
CA GLY A 14 5.20 -25.86 38.50
C GLY A 14 4.73 -25.19 37.23
N GLY A 15 5.18 -23.98 36.85
CA GLY A 15 4.55 -23.29 35.77
C GLY A 15 5.44 -22.49 34.79
N CYS A 16 6.66 -22.90 34.51
CA CYS A 16 7.45 -22.19 33.50
C CYS A 16 8.46 -23.09 32.78
N THR A 17 7.99 -24.14 32.10
CA THR A 17 8.87 -24.80 31.11
C THR A 17 8.05 -25.43 29.99
N MET A 18 7.38 -24.66 29.16
CA MET A 18 6.89 -25.15 27.86
C MET A 18 6.74 -24.03 26.85
N PHE A 19 7.75 -23.17 26.70
CA PHE A 19 7.98 -22.51 25.45
C PHE A 19 9.33 -22.93 24.87
N ARG A 20 9.41 -24.22 24.56
CA ARG A 20 10.44 -24.70 23.67
C ARG A 20 10.01 -24.31 22.28
N SER A 21 10.53 -23.16 21.84
CA SER A 21 10.49 -22.79 20.44
C SER A 21 11.14 -23.92 19.66
N GLN A 22 10.34 -24.76 19.04
CA GLN A 22 10.82 -25.65 18.02
C GLN A 22 11.33 -24.75 16.89
N PRO A 23 12.60 -24.86 16.48
CA PRO A 23 13.01 -24.31 15.22
C PRO A 23 12.19 -25.08 14.18
N MET A 24 11.19 -24.41 13.57
CA MET A 24 10.59 -24.91 12.37
C MET A 24 11.73 -25.11 11.36
N PRO A 25 11.87 -26.29 10.78
CA PRO A 25 12.71 -26.41 9.60
C PRO A 25 12.12 -25.45 8.57
N VAL A 26 12.80 -24.37 8.33
CA VAL A 26 12.57 -23.57 7.13
C VAL A 26 12.98 -24.50 6.01
N ALA A 27 12.03 -25.27 5.50
CA ALA A 27 12.12 -25.83 4.19
C ALA A 27 12.23 -24.60 3.28
N ALA A 28 13.45 -24.27 2.90
CA ALA A 28 13.69 -23.43 1.75
C ALA A 28 13.10 -24.18 0.55
N ALA A 29 11.79 -23.99 0.34
CA ALA A 29 11.23 -24.22 -0.95
C ALA A 29 12.04 -23.32 -1.89
N PRO A 30 12.62 -23.84 -2.97
CA PRO A 30 13.12 -22.97 -4.01
C PRO A 30 11.93 -22.08 -4.34
N ALA A 31 12.10 -20.80 -4.11
CA ALA A 31 11.20 -19.80 -4.64
C ALA A 31 11.36 -19.96 -6.16
N GLU A 32 10.53 -20.81 -6.72
CA GLU A 32 10.19 -20.77 -8.11
C GLU A 32 9.65 -19.37 -8.28
N ALA A 33 10.51 -18.48 -8.79
CA ALA A 33 10.13 -17.13 -9.12
C ALA A 33 8.96 -17.32 -10.08
N ALA A 34 7.74 -17.24 -9.54
CA ALA A 34 6.54 -17.27 -10.33
C ALA A 34 6.77 -16.21 -11.40
N ALA A 35 6.98 -16.65 -12.64
CA ALA A 35 7.19 -15.76 -13.76
C ALA A 35 6.01 -14.79 -13.72
N ARG A 36 6.29 -13.54 -13.35
CA ARG A 36 5.28 -12.51 -13.38
C ARG A 36 4.78 -12.49 -14.80
N PRO A 37 3.46 -12.58 -15.03
CA PRO A 37 2.94 -12.54 -16.37
C PRO A 37 3.57 -11.34 -17.06
N ALA A 38 4.20 -11.56 -18.20
CA ALA A 38 4.85 -10.49 -18.95
C ALA A 38 3.81 -9.41 -19.18
N GLY A 39 4.05 -8.23 -18.62
CA GLY A 39 3.18 -7.07 -18.79
C GLY A 39 3.08 -6.70 -20.27
N PRO A 40 2.17 -5.81 -20.66
CA PRO A 40 2.12 -5.33 -22.02
C PRO A 40 3.46 -4.70 -22.42
N VAL A 41 3.90 -4.98 -23.62
CA VAL A 41 5.09 -4.40 -24.21
C VAL A 41 4.70 -3.43 -25.31
N ASP A 42 5.53 -2.43 -25.58
CA ASP A 42 5.36 -1.52 -26.71
C ASP A 42 5.71 -2.20 -28.06
N ALA A 43 5.58 -1.49 -29.14
CA ALA A 43 5.89 -1.97 -30.49
C ALA A 43 7.37 -2.37 -30.66
N GLY A 44 8.26 -1.88 -29.80
CA GLY A 44 9.68 -2.21 -29.77
C GLY A 44 10.03 -3.38 -28.84
N GLY A 45 9.04 -3.98 -28.17
CA GLY A 45 9.25 -5.07 -27.21
C GLY A 45 9.70 -4.60 -25.82
N VAL A 46 9.70 -3.31 -25.54
CA VAL A 46 10.06 -2.76 -24.23
C VAL A 46 8.86 -2.88 -23.29
N PRO A 47 9.06 -3.42 -22.06
CA PRO A 47 7.97 -3.53 -21.09
C PRO A 47 7.37 -2.15 -20.78
N ILE A 48 6.06 -2.03 -20.91
CA ILE A 48 5.33 -0.81 -20.50
C ILE A 48 5.23 -0.83 -18.97
N GLU A 49 5.95 0.08 -18.33
CA GLU A 49 5.86 0.28 -16.90
C GLU A 49 4.48 0.88 -16.55
N ARG A 50 3.74 0.18 -15.74
CA ARG A 50 2.48 0.68 -15.21
C ARG A 50 2.77 1.46 -13.93
N VAL A 51 2.47 2.74 -13.95
CA VAL A 51 2.48 3.56 -12.73
C VAL A 51 1.32 3.09 -11.85
N PRO A 52 1.59 2.56 -10.65
CA PRO A 52 0.53 2.12 -9.76
C PRO A 52 -0.33 3.32 -9.32
N TYR A 53 -1.63 3.11 -9.24
CA TYR A 53 -2.52 4.11 -8.66
C TYR A 53 -2.17 4.33 -7.19
N ARG A 54 -1.85 5.55 -6.83
CA ARG A 54 -1.56 5.96 -5.45
C ARG A 54 -2.37 7.19 -5.12
N VAL A 55 -2.98 7.19 -3.95
CA VAL A 55 -3.64 8.37 -3.42
C VAL A 55 -2.58 9.29 -2.84
N GLY A 56 -2.55 10.54 -3.27
CA GLY A 56 -1.70 11.58 -2.71
C GLY A 56 -2.48 12.55 -1.84
N VAL A 57 -1.77 13.43 -1.16
CA VAL A 57 -2.35 14.39 -0.19
C VAL A 57 -3.36 15.34 -0.86
N SER A 58 -3.16 15.64 -2.14
CA SER A 58 -4.01 16.57 -2.90
C SER A 58 -5.03 15.88 -3.81
N SER A 59 -5.18 14.55 -3.77
CA SER A 59 -6.09 13.81 -4.65
C SER A 59 -7.51 14.38 -4.66
N ASN A 60 -8.10 14.61 -3.48
CA ASN A 60 -9.44 15.21 -3.37
C ASN A 60 -9.53 16.61 -4.00
N THR A 61 -8.50 17.44 -3.83
CA THR A 61 -8.45 18.78 -4.43
C THR A 61 -8.42 18.68 -5.94
N VAL A 62 -7.65 17.74 -6.48
CA VAL A 62 -7.56 17.49 -7.93
C VAL A 62 -8.89 16.98 -8.48
N GLU A 63 -9.58 16.11 -7.76
CA GLU A 63 -10.90 15.62 -8.18
C GLU A 63 -11.95 16.73 -8.23
N GLN A 64 -11.91 17.66 -7.27
CA GLN A 64 -12.78 18.83 -7.28
C GLN A 64 -12.44 19.76 -8.46
N LEU A 65 -11.16 19.99 -8.72
CA LEU A 65 -10.69 20.76 -9.87
C LEU A 65 -11.10 20.10 -11.18
N ALA A 66 -10.96 18.78 -11.29
CA ALA A 66 -11.36 18.03 -12.47
C ALA A 66 -12.85 18.19 -12.79
N ARG A 67 -13.72 18.15 -11.76
CA ARG A 67 -15.17 18.40 -11.92
C ARG A 67 -15.46 19.79 -12.48
N GLN A 68 -14.71 20.81 -12.06
CA GLN A 68 -14.84 22.17 -12.62
C GLN A 68 -14.47 22.23 -14.09
N HIS A 69 -13.68 21.27 -14.56
CA HIS A 69 -13.28 21.11 -15.96
C HIS A 69 -14.04 20.01 -16.70
N ALA A 70 -15.25 19.69 -16.25
CA ALA A 70 -16.11 18.67 -16.85
C ALA A 70 -15.48 17.27 -16.92
N CYS A 71 -14.56 16.97 -16.02
CA CYS A 71 -13.98 15.64 -15.87
C CYS A 71 -14.56 14.97 -14.63
N THR A 72 -15.42 13.98 -14.83
CA THR A 72 -15.93 13.09 -13.78
C THR A 72 -15.39 11.69 -14.06
N GLY A 73 -15.04 10.96 -13.05
CA GLY A 73 -14.54 9.59 -13.20
C GLY A 73 -14.68 8.82 -11.90
N THR A 74 -14.71 7.51 -11.99
CA THR A 74 -14.86 6.61 -10.84
C THR A 74 -13.53 6.23 -10.19
N GLY A 75 -12.42 6.42 -10.90
CA GLY A 75 -11.09 5.99 -10.45
C GLY A 75 -10.37 6.97 -9.53
N GLY A 76 -10.88 8.19 -9.36
CA GLY A 76 -10.22 9.24 -8.59
C GLY A 76 -8.94 9.79 -9.24
N ALA A 77 -8.30 10.73 -8.55
CA ALA A 77 -7.04 11.33 -8.99
C ALA A 77 -5.85 10.59 -8.36
N GLY A 78 -5.04 9.94 -9.20
CA GLY A 78 -3.84 9.21 -8.79
C GLY A 78 -2.59 10.05 -8.87
N LEU A 79 -1.72 9.93 -7.85
CA LEU A 79 -0.41 10.56 -7.82
C LEU A 79 0.55 9.84 -8.79
N VAL A 80 1.18 10.59 -9.67
CA VAL A 80 2.12 10.09 -10.69
C VAL A 80 3.57 10.27 -10.25
N THR A 81 3.87 11.36 -9.56
CA THR A 81 5.21 11.65 -9.05
C THR A 81 5.44 11.01 -7.68
N ALA A 82 6.66 11.10 -7.17
CA ALA A 82 6.92 10.87 -5.76
C ALA A 82 6.18 11.91 -4.91
N GLU A 83 5.93 11.57 -3.65
CA GLU A 83 5.41 12.52 -2.67
C GLU A 83 6.43 13.63 -2.42
N GLY A 84 5.94 14.87 -2.34
CA GLY A 84 6.83 16.00 -2.13
C GLY A 84 6.11 17.34 -2.24
N PRO A 85 6.86 18.43 -2.26
CA PRO A 85 6.29 19.78 -2.35
C PRO A 85 5.61 20.05 -3.69
N ILE A 86 5.99 19.32 -4.73
CA ILE A 86 5.42 19.38 -6.07
C ILE A 86 4.93 17.99 -6.44
N GLU A 87 3.63 17.87 -6.67
CA GLU A 87 2.96 16.62 -7.00
C GLU A 87 2.22 16.75 -8.33
N VAL A 88 2.29 15.73 -9.15
CA VAL A 88 1.50 15.63 -10.39
C VAL A 88 0.49 14.51 -10.25
N TYR A 89 -0.73 14.81 -10.63
CA TYR A 89 -1.86 13.89 -10.57
C TYR A 89 -2.43 13.62 -11.95
N ARG A 90 -2.93 12.41 -12.12
CA ARG A 90 -3.63 11.96 -13.30
C ARG A 90 -4.98 11.38 -12.91
N MET A 91 -6.03 11.79 -13.60
CA MET A 91 -7.38 11.25 -13.44
C MET A 91 -7.95 10.90 -14.81
N GLN A 92 -8.58 9.74 -14.91
CA GLN A 92 -9.30 9.36 -16.12
C GLN A 92 -10.75 9.81 -16.01
N CYS A 93 -11.20 10.55 -17.01
CA CYS A 93 -12.57 11.03 -17.07
C CYS A 93 -13.50 9.98 -17.67
N ALA A 94 -14.80 10.06 -17.38
CA ALA A 94 -15.81 9.13 -17.88
C ALA A 94 -15.95 9.17 -19.42
N ASP A 95 -15.60 10.29 -20.05
CA ASP A 95 -15.57 10.47 -21.51
C ASP A 95 -14.29 9.92 -22.18
N GLY A 96 -13.41 9.26 -21.41
CA GLY A 96 -12.15 8.70 -21.88
C GLY A 96 -10.99 9.68 -21.94
N LYS A 97 -11.20 10.97 -21.67
CA LYS A 97 -10.13 11.95 -21.58
C LYS A 97 -9.31 11.76 -20.31
N VAL A 98 -8.11 12.29 -20.33
CA VAL A 98 -7.22 12.31 -19.18
C VAL A 98 -7.09 13.75 -18.68
N PHE A 99 -7.42 13.92 -17.41
CA PHE A 99 -7.20 15.17 -16.71
C PHE A 99 -5.88 15.10 -15.95
N MET A 100 -5.05 16.10 -16.09
CA MET A 100 -3.79 16.22 -15.36
C MET A 100 -3.75 17.53 -14.59
N ALA A 101 -3.22 17.45 -13.38
CA ALA A 101 -3.03 18.61 -12.53
C ALA A 101 -1.67 18.57 -11.84
N ARG A 102 -1.08 19.74 -11.68
CA ARG A 102 0.09 19.95 -10.84
C ARG A 102 -0.33 20.66 -9.56
N CYS A 103 0.06 20.10 -8.43
CA CYS A 103 -0.14 20.67 -7.11
C CYS A 103 1.20 21.09 -6.52
N GLU A 104 1.24 22.27 -5.95
CA GLU A 104 2.38 22.82 -5.23
C GLU A 104 1.86 23.39 -3.91
N LEU A 105 2.38 22.90 -2.79
CA LEU A 105 1.89 23.27 -1.44
C LEU A 105 0.35 23.14 -1.32
N ARG A 106 -0.24 22.10 -1.88
CA ARG A 106 -1.69 21.83 -1.95
C ARG A 106 -2.49 22.79 -2.85
N GLN A 107 -1.87 23.71 -3.53
CA GLN A 107 -2.51 24.51 -4.56
C GLN A 107 -2.40 23.80 -5.90
N CYS A 108 -3.52 23.40 -6.44
CA CYS A 108 -3.58 22.59 -7.65
C CYS A 108 -4.04 23.44 -8.85
N ARG A 109 -3.41 23.21 -10.01
CA ARG A 109 -3.79 23.81 -11.26
C ARG A 109 -3.80 22.76 -12.37
N LYS A 110 -4.73 22.89 -13.28
CA LYS A 110 -4.76 22.07 -14.51
C LYS A 110 -3.49 22.30 -15.33
N MET A 111 -2.97 21.23 -15.90
CA MET A 111 -1.88 21.24 -16.87
C MET A 111 -2.42 21.22 -18.30
#